data_7fa9e8623ed6311b3320651bee782712
#
_entry.id   7fa9e8623ed6311b3320651bee782712
#
_cell.length_a   1.000
_cell.length_b   1.000
_cell.length_c   1.000
_cell.angle_alpha   90.00
_cell.angle_beta   90.00
_cell.angle_gamma   90.00
#
_symmetry.space_group_name_H-M   'P 1'
#
loop_
_entity.id
_entity.type
_entity.pdbx_description
1 polymer ?
#
loop_
_entity_poly.entity_id
_entity_poly.type
_entity_poly.pdbx_seq_one_letter_code
_entity_poly.pdbx_strand_id
1 'polypeptide(L)'
;MRIAFHDNSLCLRGTTVVIYDWAYWTRHYLNVEPVIMFDLKNSVNDKRVIKKFEKEFPVFGYGDKSEIDKILDKNKCDSFFMIKGGEPDGVISSSAKNLINSVSGWWKPEWIHGDVYAMGSKWLSKITDYKIPYVPHIVHLPDHSFDMRDELGIPKDALVFGRNGGWDTFDLPFVKQSIVETLEKRNDIWFVFQYTEPFYKHERIIYLNPTADLNEKVKFINTSDVMIHARNIGESFGLSCAEFSLRNKPVITYYNSLERNHIDTLGEKGIYYENKKDIDHILLNIDKNEINRLEWNCYKDHSPENLVQKFKEIYL
;
A
#
# COMPACT_ATOMS: atom_id res chain seq x y z
N MET A 1 11.51 -10.46 -23.40
CA MET A 1 10.43 -9.46 -23.41
C MET A 1 10.83 -8.33 -22.49
N ARG A 2 10.66 -7.09 -22.94
CA ARG A 2 10.98 -5.91 -22.17
C ARG A 2 9.71 -5.11 -21.88
N ILE A 3 9.48 -4.78 -20.60
CA ILE A 3 8.28 -4.05 -20.15
C ILE A 3 8.73 -2.76 -19.48
N ALA A 4 8.19 -1.63 -19.95
CA ALA A 4 8.30 -0.38 -19.22
C ALA A 4 7.20 -0.29 -18.16
N PHE A 5 7.58 -0.11 -16.89
CA PHE A 5 6.69 0.06 -15.76
C PHE A 5 6.61 1.54 -15.40
N HIS A 6 5.41 2.08 -15.34
CA HIS A 6 5.18 3.51 -15.18
C HIS A 6 4.32 3.83 -13.95
N ASP A 7 4.77 4.82 -13.19
CA ASP A 7 3.96 5.60 -12.25
C ASP A 7 4.09 7.09 -12.61
N ASN A 8 3.06 7.89 -12.35
CA ASN A 8 3.11 9.34 -12.59
C ASN A 8 4.18 10.05 -11.76
N SER A 9 4.61 9.46 -10.65
CA SER A 9 5.71 9.97 -9.81
C SER A 9 6.40 8.82 -9.09
N LEU A 10 7.70 8.94 -8.89
CA LEU A 10 8.43 8.05 -7.99
C LEU A 10 8.53 8.70 -6.61
N CYS A 11 7.66 8.28 -5.70
CA CYS A 11 7.51 8.89 -4.38
C CYS A 11 7.16 7.85 -3.29
N LEU A 12 6.93 8.31 -2.06
CA LEU A 12 6.63 7.45 -0.91
C LEU A 12 5.14 7.02 -0.84
N ARG A 13 4.52 6.74 -2.00
CA ARG A 13 3.14 6.26 -2.09
C ARG A 13 3.08 4.77 -2.41
N GLY A 14 1.95 4.15 -2.11
CA GLY A 14 1.73 2.73 -2.36
C GLY A 14 1.86 2.33 -3.83
N THR A 15 1.39 3.17 -4.78
CA THR A 15 1.52 2.93 -6.23
C THR A 15 2.97 2.75 -6.66
N THR A 16 3.88 3.57 -6.14
CA THR A 16 5.31 3.46 -6.42
C THR A 16 5.92 2.17 -5.86
N VAL A 17 5.48 1.72 -4.68
CA VAL A 17 5.88 0.41 -4.13
C VAL A 17 5.43 -0.71 -5.07
N VAL A 18 4.18 -0.64 -5.53
CA VAL A 18 3.60 -1.63 -6.45
C VAL A 18 4.36 -1.70 -7.78
N ILE A 19 4.77 -0.56 -8.36
CA ILE A 19 5.59 -0.54 -9.58
C ILE A 19 6.95 -1.20 -9.34
N TYR A 20 7.60 -0.91 -8.19
CA TYR A 20 8.86 -1.55 -7.83
C TYR A 20 8.69 -3.08 -7.75
N ASP A 21 7.68 -3.53 -7.05
CA ASP A 21 7.43 -4.96 -6.82
C ASP A 21 7.11 -5.68 -8.15
N TRP A 22 6.26 -5.11 -9.01
CA TRP A 22 6.00 -5.69 -10.32
C TRP A 22 7.25 -5.78 -11.20
N ALA A 23 8.04 -4.71 -11.26
CA ALA A 23 9.29 -4.71 -12.03
C ALA A 23 10.29 -5.75 -11.49
N TYR A 24 10.46 -5.82 -10.17
CA TYR A 24 11.39 -6.74 -9.52
C TYR A 24 10.96 -8.20 -9.71
N TRP A 25 9.70 -8.52 -9.38
CA TRP A 25 9.25 -9.90 -9.35
C TRP A 25 8.93 -10.49 -10.72
N THR A 26 8.49 -9.68 -11.70
CA THR A 26 8.36 -10.15 -13.10
C THR A 26 9.72 -10.42 -13.72
N ARG A 27 10.76 -9.64 -13.38
CA ARG A 27 12.16 -9.95 -13.74
C ARG A 27 12.57 -11.31 -13.18
N HIS A 28 12.26 -11.55 -11.91
CA HIS A 28 12.69 -12.76 -11.20
C HIS A 28 12.00 -14.04 -11.72
N TYR A 29 10.68 -14.00 -11.88
CA TYR A 29 9.90 -15.21 -12.22
C TYR A 29 9.62 -15.39 -13.72
N LEU A 30 9.61 -14.33 -14.50
CA LEU A 30 9.24 -14.36 -15.92
C LEU A 30 10.38 -13.98 -16.87
N ASN A 31 11.57 -13.66 -16.35
CA ASN A 31 12.69 -13.17 -17.14
C ASN A 31 12.33 -11.91 -17.96
N VAL A 32 11.42 -11.07 -17.43
CA VAL A 32 11.12 -9.77 -18.01
C VAL A 32 12.34 -8.84 -17.78
N GLU A 33 12.67 -8.02 -18.77
CA GLU A 33 13.65 -6.94 -18.64
C GLU A 33 12.89 -5.64 -18.31
N PRO A 34 12.86 -5.20 -17.05
CA PRO A 34 12.10 -4.01 -16.67
C PRO A 34 12.84 -2.72 -16.99
N VAL A 35 12.07 -1.73 -17.42
CA VAL A 35 12.46 -0.32 -17.55
C VAL A 35 11.47 0.49 -16.72
N ILE A 36 11.93 1.49 -15.99
CA ILE A 36 11.06 2.34 -15.17
C ILE A 36 10.87 3.69 -15.87
N MET A 37 9.64 4.16 -15.91
CA MET A 37 9.29 5.45 -16.48
C MET A 37 8.43 6.29 -15.53
N PHE A 38 8.68 7.61 -15.49
CA PHE A 38 7.91 8.53 -14.64
C PHE A 38 7.94 9.96 -15.19
N ASP A 39 7.00 10.81 -14.75
CA ASP A 39 6.98 12.23 -15.12
C ASP A 39 7.99 13.03 -14.28
N LEU A 40 9.01 13.61 -14.93
CA LEU A 40 10.02 14.46 -14.31
C LEU A 40 9.45 15.72 -13.67
N LYS A 41 8.35 16.24 -14.22
CA LYS A 41 7.73 17.50 -13.76
C LYS A 41 6.83 17.32 -12.55
N ASN A 42 6.55 16.08 -12.16
CA ASN A 42 5.70 15.83 -11.00
C ASN A 42 6.41 16.28 -9.70
N SER A 43 5.81 17.25 -9.03
CA SER A 43 6.40 17.92 -7.84
C SER A 43 6.54 17.01 -6.62
N VAL A 44 5.87 15.84 -6.59
CA VAL A 44 5.95 14.89 -5.47
C VAL A 44 7.05 13.84 -5.65
N ASN A 45 7.82 13.89 -6.74
CA ASN A 45 8.98 13.01 -6.93
C ASN A 45 9.97 13.11 -5.75
N ASP A 46 10.39 11.94 -5.22
CA ASP A 46 11.35 11.86 -4.12
C ASP A 46 12.68 11.28 -4.62
N LYS A 47 13.76 12.06 -4.48
CA LYS A 47 15.10 11.65 -4.91
C LYS A 47 15.60 10.36 -4.26
N ARG A 48 15.17 10.06 -3.02
CA ARG A 48 15.55 8.82 -2.31
C ARG A 48 14.90 7.61 -2.98
N VAL A 49 13.65 7.77 -3.41
CA VAL A 49 12.90 6.72 -4.12
C VAL A 49 13.46 6.52 -5.52
N ILE A 50 13.72 7.60 -6.28
CA ILE A 50 14.36 7.51 -7.60
C ILE A 50 15.69 6.75 -7.50
N LYS A 51 16.56 7.11 -6.55
CA LYS A 51 17.84 6.41 -6.31
C LYS A 51 17.65 4.93 -5.95
N LYS A 52 16.57 4.57 -5.24
CA LYS A 52 16.25 3.16 -4.95
C LYS A 52 15.97 2.39 -6.25
N PHE A 53 15.19 2.97 -7.16
CA PHE A 53 14.91 2.35 -8.45
C PHE A 53 16.14 2.26 -9.34
N GLU A 54 16.97 3.31 -9.40
CA GLU A 54 18.20 3.36 -10.20
C GLU A 54 19.26 2.31 -9.80
N LYS A 55 19.21 1.81 -8.57
CA LYS A 55 20.09 0.72 -8.12
C LYS A 55 19.74 -0.63 -8.76
N GLU A 56 18.49 -0.80 -9.16
CA GLU A 56 17.94 -2.08 -9.62
C GLU A 56 17.56 -2.08 -11.10
N PHE A 57 17.20 -0.92 -11.66
CA PHE A 57 16.57 -0.82 -12.97
C PHE A 57 17.12 0.35 -13.79
N PRO A 58 17.06 0.27 -15.13
CA PRO A 58 17.13 1.46 -15.98
C PRO A 58 15.92 2.36 -15.70
N VAL A 59 16.15 3.62 -15.38
CA VAL A 59 15.13 4.61 -15.01
C VAL A 59 15.17 5.78 -15.98
N PHE A 60 14.01 6.13 -16.56
CA PHE A 60 13.87 7.22 -17.53
C PHE A 60 12.71 8.13 -17.13
N GLY A 61 13.00 9.39 -16.95
CA GLY A 61 11.98 10.41 -16.78
C GLY A 61 11.66 11.08 -18.13
N TYR A 62 10.38 11.42 -18.36
CA TYR A 62 9.96 12.25 -19.48
C TYR A 62 9.49 13.62 -18.97
N GLY A 63 9.75 14.66 -19.78
CA GLY A 63 9.28 16.01 -19.50
C GLY A 63 8.01 16.38 -20.24
N ASP A 64 7.71 15.65 -21.32
CA ASP A 64 6.48 15.78 -22.09
C ASP A 64 6.02 14.39 -22.59
N LYS A 65 4.71 14.19 -22.63
CA LYS A 65 4.11 12.88 -23.03
C LYS A 65 4.52 12.43 -24.43
N SER A 66 4.84 13.37 -25.33
CA SER A 66 5.35 13.06 -26.68
C SER A 66 6.73 12.38 -26.67
N GLU A 67 7.43 12.36 -25.54
CA GLU A 67 8.71 11.69 -25.37
C GLU A 67 8.55 10.19 -25.02
N ILE A 68 7.34 9.77 -24.62
CA ILE A 68 7.08 8.40 -24.14
C ILE A 68 7.47 7.38 -25.18
N ASP A 69 6.89 7.46 -26.40
CA ASP A 69 7.18 6.49 -27.48
C ASP A 69 8.67 6.50 -27.86
N LYS A 70 9.33 7.65 -27.88
CA LYS A 70 10.78 7.75 -28.16
C LYS A 70 11.62 6.99 -27.11
N ILE A 71 11.22 7.05 -25.84
CA ILE A 71 11.90 6.33 -24.77
C ILE A 71 11.63 4.82 -24.90
N LEU A 72 10.39 4.44 -25.18
CA LEU A 72 9.99 3.04 -25.34
C LEU A 72 10.71 2.40 -26.52
N ASP A 73 10.72 3.05 -27.68
CA ASP A 73 11.37 2.58 -28.91
C ASP A 73 12.90 2.46 -28.74
N LYS A 74 13.53 3.50 -28.16
CA LYS A 74 14.97 3.49 -27.88
C LYS A 74 15.37 2.32 -26.98
N ASN A 75 14.52 1.99 -25.99
CA ASN A 75 14.74 0.90 -25.07
C ASN A 75 14.14 -0.44 -25.56
N LYS A 76 13.54 -0.48 -26.75
CA LYS A 76 12.90 -1.69 -27.34
C LYS A 76 11.91 -2.35 -26.38
N CYS A 77 11.02 -1.55 -25.80
CA CYS A 77 9.98 -2.05 -24.91
C CYS A 77 8.82 -2.65 -25.71
N ASP A 78 8.48 -3.88 -25.43
CA ASP A 78 7.35 -4.59 -26.06
C ASP A 78 6.01 -4.13 -25.46
N SER A 79 6.01 -3.76 -24.20
CA SER A 79 4.82 -3.38 -23.46
C SER A 79 5.08 -2.21 -22.51
N PHE A 80 4.01 -1.46 -22.24
CA PHE A 80 3.98 -0.31 -21.33
C PHE A 80 2.94 -0.55 -20.24
N PHE A 81 3.38 -0.95 -19.06
CA PHE A 81 2.53 -1.20 -17.89
C PHE A 81 2.38 0.07 -17.05
N MET A 82 1.14 0.45 -16.76
CA MET A 82 0.82 1.69 -16.07
C MET A 82 -0.16 1.45 -14.93
N ILE A 83 0.11 2.05 -13.77
CA ILE A 83 -0.89 2.21 -12.72
C ILE A 83 -1.65 3.51 -12.99
N LYS A 84 -2.98 3.43 -12.99
CA LYS A 84 -3.88 4.54 -13.33
C LYS A 84 -4.94 4.77 -12.26
N GLY A 85 -5.31 6.03 -12.07
CA GLY A 85 -6.45 6.40 -11.24
C GLY A 85 -7.83 6.12 -11.86
N GLY A 86 -7.87 5.60 -13.09
CA GLY A 86 -9.10 5.24 -13.81
C GLY A 86 -9.28 6.03 -15.10
N GLU A 87 -9.49 7.34 -15.02
CA GLU A 87 -9.70 8.19 -16.20
C GLU A 87 -8.47 8.24 -17.13
N PRO A 88 -8.66 8.21 -18.47
CA PRO A 88 -7.59 8.41 -19.42
C PRO A 88 -6.91 9.77 -19.22
N ASP A 89 -5.61 9.74 -18.95
CA ASP A 89 -4.80 10.94 -18.66
C ASP A 89 -3.85 11.32 -19.81
N GLY A 90 -3.96 10.62 -20.95
CA GLY A 90 -3.11 10.81 -22.12
C GLY A 90 -1.69 10.23 -21.98
N VAL A 91 -1.37 9.56 -20.88
CA VAL A 91 -0.14 8.74 -20.74
C VAL A 91 -0.46 7.38 -21.35
N ILE A 92 -0.07 7.21 -22.60
CA ILE A 92 -0.30 5.99 -23.39
C ILE A 92 0.75 5.91 -24.51
N SER A 93 1.03 4.73 -25.02
CA SER A 93 1.96 4.51 -26.12
C SER A 93 1.21 4.19 -27.41
N SER A 94 1.73 4.66 -28.54
CA SER A 94 1.30 4.23 -29.89
C SER A 94 2.18 3.11 -30.45
N SER A 95 3.33 2.82 -29.83
CA SER A 95 4.31 1.84 -30.34
C SER A 95 4.41 0.57 -29.49
N ALA A 96 4.02 0.59 -28.23
CA ALA A 96 4.07 -0.55 -27.32
C ALA A 96 2.66 -0.97 -26.84
N LYS A 97 2.47 -2.26 -26.51
CA LYS A 97 1.23 -2.78 -25.93
C LYS A 97 0.96 -2.12 -24.57
N ASN A 98 -0.17 -1.45 -24.42
CA ASN A 98 -0.55 -0.73 -23.20
C ASN A 98 -1.27 -1.64 -22.22
N LEU A 99 -0.69 -1.81 -21.04
CA LEU A 99 -1.21 -2.64 -19.96
C LEU A 99 -1.61 -1.74 -18.79
N ILE A 100 -2.91 -1.65 -18.51
CA ILE A 100 -3.46 -0.75 -17.49
C ILE A 100 -3.84 -1.52 -16.24
N ASN A 101 -3.33 -1.07 -15.08
CA ASN A 101 -3.79 -1.51 -13.76
C ASN A 101 -4.50 -0.33 -13.08
N SER A 102 -5.82 -0.38 -13.00
CA SER A 102 -6.65 0.69 -12.41
C SER A 102 -6.78 0.48 -10.91
N VAL A 103 -6.51 1.55 -10.13
CA VAL A 103 -6.48 1.50 -8.65
C VAL A 103 -7.52 2.41 -7.99
N SER A 104 -8.45 2.98 -8.76
CA SER A 104 -9.48 3.88 -8.24
C SER A 104 -10.82 3.18 -8.04
N GLY A 105 -11.48 3.44 -6.92
CA GLY A 105 -12.88 3.08 -6.68
C GLY A 105 -13.89 3.90 -7.52
N TRP A 106 -13.45 5.03 -8.07
CA TRP A 106 -14.22 5.84 -9.02
C TRP A 106 -13.96 5.31 -10.41
N TRP A 107 -14.90 4.51 -10.92
CA TRP A 107 -14.77 3.85 -12.22
C TRP A 107 -16.01 4.08 -13.07
N LYS A 108 -15.77 4.21 -14.39
CA LYS A 108 -16.83 4.30 -15.40
C LYS A 108 -16.45 3.45 -16.61
N PRO A 109 -17.44 2.83 -17.31
CA PRO A 109 -17.17 2.00 -18.49
C PRO A 109 -16.37 2.73 -19.58
N GLU A 110 -16.62 4.01 -19.80
CA GLU A 110 -15.94 4.85 -20.78
C GLU A 110 -14.47 5.14 -20.45
N TRP A 111 -14.02 4.78 -19.26
CA TRP A 111 -12.62 4.95 -18.83
C TRP A 111 -11.73 3.77 -19.20
N ILE A 112 -12.30 2.69 -19.75
CA ILE A 112 -11.50 1.57 -20.25
C ILE A 112 -10.67 2.03 -21.43
N HIS A 113 -9.36 1.88 -21.35
CA HIS A 113 -8.41 2.24 -22.39
C HIS A 113 -7.18 1.34 -22.37
N GLY A 114 -6.30 1.46 -23.39
CA GLY A 114 -5.16 0.57 -23.57
C GLY A 114 -5.56 -0.77 -24.20
N ASP A 115 -4.60 -1.66 -24.33
CA ASP A 115 -4.80 -2.97 -24.99
C ASP A 115 -5.27 -4.04 -23.99
N VAL A 116 -4.84 -3.94 -22.74
CA VAL A 116 -5.30 -4.77 -21.62
C VAL A 116 -5.59 -3.88 -20.41
N TYR A 117 -6.78 -4.02 -19.87
CA TYR A 117 -7.23 -3.26 -18.69
C TYR A 117 -7.65 -4.21 -17.59
N ALA A 118 -7.05 -4.06 -16.41
CA ALA A 118 -7.40 -4.84 -15.20
C ALA A 118 -7.50 -3.94 -13.98
N MET A 119 -8.24 -4.40 -12.98
CA MET A 119 -8.39 -3.73 -11.70
C MET A 119 -7.26 -4.13 -10.72
N GLY A 120 -6.80 -3.19 -9.88
CA GLY A 120 -5.74 -3.40 -8.90
C GLY A 120 -6.17 -4.17 -7.66
N SER A 121 -7.43 -4.60 -7.56
CA SER A 121 -7.91 -5.45 -6.47
C SER A 121 -9.19 -6.19 -6.82
N LYS A 122 -9.50 -7.23 -6.03
CA LYS A 122 -10.74 -8.01 -6.19
C LYS A 122 -11.98 -7.15 -5.94
N TRP A 123 -11.93 -6.25 -4.96
CA TRP A 123 -13.03 -5.34 -4.66
C TRP A 123 -13.29 -4.37 -5.83
N LEU A 124 -12.24 -3.82 -6.45
CA LEU A 124 -12.39 -2.98 -7.64
C LEU A 124 -12.99 -3.75 -8.83
N SER A 125 -12.65 -5.02 -9.02
CA SER A 125 -13.31 -5.86 -10.02
C SER A 125 -14.78 -6.12 -9.69
N LYS A 126 -15.10 -6.34 -8.39
CA LYS A 126 -16.47 -6.54 -7.91
C LYS A 126 -17.39 -5.35 -8.22
N ILE A 127 -16.93 -4.11 -8.11
CA ILE A 127 -17.74 -2.92 -8.47
C ILE A 127 -18.05 -2.82 -9.97
N THR A 128 -17.39 -3.60 -10.80
CA THR A 128 -17.68 -3.76 -12.23
C THR A 128 -18.51 -5.01 -12.54
N ASP A 129 -19.12 -5.63 -11.53
CA ASP A 129 -19.77 -6.96 -11.62
C ASP A 129 -18.82 -8.03 -12.20
N TYR A 130 -17.52 -7.94 -11.87
CA TYR A 130 -16.45 -8.82 -12.39
C TYR A 130 -16.30 -8.84 -13.90
N LYS A 131 -16.81 -7.83 -14.62
CA LYS A 131 -16.63 -7.70 -16.07
C LYS A 131 -15.19 -7.38 -16.45
N ILE A 132 -14.45 -6.76 -15.53
CA ILE A 132 -13.03 -6.44 -15.69
C ILE A 132 -12.23 -7.36 -14.76
N PRO A 133 -11.22 -8.09 -15.28
CA PRO A 133 -10.35 -8.92 -14.44
C PRO A 133 -9.55 -8.07 -13.45
N TYR A 134 -8.97 -8.71 -12.44
CA TYR A 134 -8.14 -8.02 -11.48
C TYR A 134 -6.77 -8.69 -11.32
N VAL A 135 -5.77 -7.85 -11.15
CA VAL A 135 -4.41 -8.25 -10.76
C VAL A 135 -4.06 -7.46 -9.50
N PRO A 136 -4.19 -8.07 -8.31
CA PRO A 136 -3.96 -7.38 -7.05
C PRO A 136 -2.47 -7.15 -6.81
N HIS A 137 -2.14 -6.27 -5.89
CA HIS A 137 -0.75 -5.93 -5.60
C HIS A 137 -0.03 -7.05 -4.85
N ILE A 138 1.24 -7.23 -5.17
CA ILE A 138 2.17 -8.09 -4.42
C ILE A 138 2.35 -7.49 -3.02
N VAL A 139 2.37 -8.37 -2.01
CA VAL A 139 2.70 -8.00 -0.63
C VAL A 139 3.90 -8.83 -0.22
N HIS A 140 5.06 -8.20 -0.19
CA HIS A 140 6.31 -8.83 0.20
C HIS A 140 7.09 -7.94 1.15
N LEU A 141 7.57 -8.53 2.24
CA LEU A 141 8.37 -7.84 3.25
C LEU A 141 9.61 -8.69 3.59
N PRO A 142 10.76 -8.07 3.86
CA PRO A 142 11.91 -8.77 4.43
C PRO A 142 11.55 -9.55 5.69
N ASP A 143 12.14 -10.73 5.84
CA ASP A 143 11.89 -11.58 7.01
C ASP A 143 12.97 -11.37 8.08
N HIS A 144 12.64 -10.58 9.10
CA HIS A 144 13.43 -10.41 10.32
C HIS A 144 12.54 -10.01 11.49
N SER A 145 13.04 -10.21 12.71
CA SER A 145 12.32 -9.94 13.96
C SER A 145 12.76 -8.64 14.67
N PHE A 146 13.68 -7.86 14.08
CA PHE A 146 14.11 -6.59 14.67
C PHE A 146 12.95 -5.62 14.80
N ASP A 147 12.89 -4.89 15.91
CA ASP A 147 11.92 -3.83 16.20
C ASP A 147 12.64 -2.55 16.65
N MET A 148 11.87 -1.52 16.97
CA MET A 148 12.36 -0.21 17.41
C MET A 148 12.03 0.09 18.88
N ARG A 149 11.54 -0.88 19.68
CA ARG A 149 11.05 -0.61 21.04
C ARG A 149 12.11 0.01 21.93
N ASP A 150 13.32 -0.57 21.96
CA ASP A 150 14.43 -0.07 22.77
C ASP A 150 14.88 1.33 22.29
N GLU A 151 14.94 1.56 20.95
CA GLU A 151 15.31 2.85 20.37
C GLU A 151 14.29 3.96 20.69
N LEU A 152 13.01 3.60 20.79
CA LEU A 152 11.90 4.51 21.06
C LEU A 152 11.53 4.61 22.55
N GLY A 153 12.22 3.89 23.43
CA GLY A 153 11.94 3.88 24.87
C GLY A 153 10.59 3.24 25.23
N ILE A 154 10.07 2.34 24.39
CA ILE A 154 8.79 1.67 24.61
C ILE A 154 9.00 0.43 25.48
N PRO A 155 8.29 0.30 26.62
CA PRO A 155 8.37 -0.89 27.47
C PRO A 155 8.04 -2.18 26.72
N LYS A 156 8.72 -3.28 27.02
CA LYS A 156 8.55 -4.58 26.32
C LYS A 156 7.16 -5.17 26.49
N ASP A 157 6.53 -4.92 27.61
CA ASP A 157 5.18 -5.35 27.97
C ASP A 157 4.08 -4.43 27.42
N ALA A 158 4.45 -3.22 26.96
CA ALA A 158 3.48 -2.27 26.40
C ALA A 158 2.74 -2.85 25.19
N LEU A 159 1.45 -2.54 25.08
CA LEU A 159 0.63 -2.78 23.90
C LEU A 159 0.80 -1.61 22.92
N VAL A 160 1.35 -1.89 21.74
CA VAL A 160 1.70 -0.86 20.76
C VAL A 160 0.76 -0.91 19.56
N PHE A 161 0.07 0.20 19.32
CA PHE A 161 -0.71 0.43 18.11
C PHE A 161 0.14 1.14 17.06
N GLY A 162 0.29 0.53 15.89
CA GLY A 162 1.01 1.10 14.76
C GLY A 162 0.09 1.60 13.67
N ARG A 163 0.52 2.62 12.96
CA ARG A 163 -0.15 3.10 11.75
C ARG A 163 0.88 3.58 10.74
N ASN A 164 0.78 3.07 9.52
CA ASN A 164 1.50 3.55 8.34
C ASN A 164 0.49 3.95 7.26
N GLY A 165 0.71 5.06 6.56
CA GLY A 165 -0.21 5.49 5.49
C GLY A 165 0.19 6.86 4.91
N GLY A 166 -0.71 7.52 4.18
CA GLY A 166 -0.51 8.89 3.70
C GLY A 166 -0.57 9.92 4.85
N TRP A 167 0.09 11.06 4.69
CA TRP A 167 0.22 12.10 5.71
C TRP A 167 -1.12 12.52 6.33
N ASP A 168 -2.12 12.73 5.51
CA ASP A 168 -3.45 13.26 5.85
C ASP A 168 -4.55 12.20 5.90
N THR A 169 -4.20 10.90 5.79
CA THR A 169 -5.19 9.82 5.66
C THR A 169 -5.57 9.13 6.97
N PHE A 170 -5.19 9.68 8.13
CA PHE A 170 -5.72 9.33 9.43
C PHE A 170 -6.79 10.38 9.79
N ASP A 171 -7.95 10.28 9.12
CA ASP A 171 -8.88 11.39 8.93
C ASP A 171 -10.22 11.25 9.67
N LEU A 172 -10.34 10.30 10.61
CA LEU A 172 -11.51 10.16 11.47
C LEU A 172 -11.31 10.88 12.81
N PRO A 173 -11.94 12.06 13.05
CA PRO A 173 -11.69 12.86 14.26
C PRO A 173 -12.03 12.12 15.55
N PHE A 174 -13.11 11.33 15.55
CA PHE A 174 -13.52 10.57 16.73
C PHE A 174 -12.50 9.51 17.14
N VAL A 175 -11.73 8.94 16.20
CA VAL A 175 -10.66 7.99 16.52
C VAL A 175 -9.49 8.70 17.20
N LYS A 176 -9.10 9.90 16.71
CA LYS A 176 -8.08 10.74 17.34
C LYS A 176 -8.47 11.07 18.78
N GLN A 177 -9.73 11.44 18.99
CA GLN A 177 -10.29 11.70 20.33
C GLN A 177 -10.25 10.46 21.22
N SER A 178 -10.67 9.30 20.72
CA SER A 178 -10.64 8.03 21.47
C SER A 178 -9.22 7.65 21.91
N ILE A 179 -8.22 7.89 21.06
CA ILE A 179 -6.81 7.67 21.40
C ILE A 179 -6.41 8.53 22.60
N VAL A 180 -6.71 9.83 22.57
CA VAL A 180 -6.39 10.76 23.68
C VAL A 180 -7.05 10.32 24.97
N GLU A 181 -8.36 10.03 24.93
CA GLU A 181 -9.11 9.60 26.11
C GLU A 181 -8.64 8.24 26.66
N THR A 182 -8.14 7.36 25.79
CA THR A 182 -7.60 6.05 26.22
C THR A 182 -6.26 6.21 26.95
N LEU A 183 -5.40 7.13 26.54
CA LEU A 183 -4.13 7.40 27.20
C LEU A 183 -4.30 7.91 28.65
N GLU A 184 -5.44 8.54 28.95
CA GLU A 184 -5.79 8.95 30.32
C GLU A 184 -6.24 7.78 31.20
N LYS A 185 -6.75 6.70 30.60
CA LYS A 185 -7.37 5.57 31.30
C LYS A 185 -6.47 4.32 31.36
N ARG A 186 -5.52 4.17 30.43
CA ARG A 186 -4.61 3.02 30.31
C ARG A 186 -3.16 3.48 30.23
N ASN A 187 -2.29 2.90 31.05
CA ASN A 187 -0.86 3.26 31.12
C ASN A 187 0.04 2.33 30.30
N ASP A 188 -0.50 1.20 29.86
CA ASP A 188 0.20 0.14 29.11
C ASP A 188 0.15 0.30 27.58
N ILE A 189 -0.56 1.32 27.07
CA ILE A 189 -0.78 1.55 25.64
C ILE A 189 0.15 2.62 25.10
N TRP A 190 0.71 2.33 23.92
CA TRP A 190 1.54 3.23 23.13
C TRP A 190 1.02 3.30 21.68
N PHE A 191 1.25 4.44 21.02
CA PHE A 191 0.91 4.64 19.63
C PHE A 191 2.15 5.07 18.85
N VAL A 192 2.42 4.41 17.70
CA VAL A 192 3.53 4.76 16.81
C VAL A 192 2.96 5.01 15.42
N PHE A 193 3.05 6.24 14.97
CA PHE A 193 2.52 6.70 13.69
C PHE A 193 3.67 6.97 12.73
N GLN A 194 3.71 6.25 11.60
CA GLN A 194 4.66 6.54 10.54
C GLN A 194 3.96 7.34 9.43
N TYR A 195 4.55 8.47 9.06
CA TYR A 195 4.03 9.38 8.03
C TYR A 195 2.56 9.77 8.26
N THR A 196 2.29 10.29 9.43
CA THR A 196 0.96 10.74 9.85
C THR A 196 1.06 12.16 10.38
N GLU A 197 0.10 13.02 10.01
CA GLU A 197 0.00 14.37 10.55
C GLU A 197 -0.19 14.31 12.07
N PRO A 198 0.71 14.95 12.86
CA PRO A 198 0.59 14.98 14.31
C PRO A 198 -0.72 15.67 14.75
N PHE A 199 -1.49 15.00 15.60
CA PHE A 199 -2.77 15.50 16.09
C PHE A 199 -2.80 15.72 17.61
N TYR A 200 -1.87 15.12 18.35
CA TYR A 200 -1.76 15.29 19.80
C TYR A 200 -0.33 15.02 20.27
N LYS A 201 0.16 15.81 21.25
CA LYS A 201 1.51 15.63 21.84
C LYS A 201 1.37 14.89 23.17
N HIS A 202 1.95 13.71 23.27
CA HIS A 202 1.98 12.89 24.47
C HIS A 202 3.21 11.98 24.45
N GLU A 203 3.79 11.64 25.61
CA GLU A 203 4.98 10.78 25.71
C GLU A 203 4.79 9.39 25.08
N ARG A 204 3.57 8.87 25.13
CA ARG A 204 3.20 7.56 24.55
C ARG A 204 2.61 7.64 23.14
N ILE A 205 2.75 8.77 22.45
CA ILE A 205 2.48 8.93 21.02
C ILE A 205 3.76 9.36 20.33
N ILE A 206 4.23 8.51 19.42
CA ILE A 206 5.48 8.72 18.68
C ILE A 206 5.14 8.89 17.19
N TYR A 207 5.70 9.93 16.56
CA TYR A 207 5.57 10.20 15.14
C TYR A 207 6.90 9.99 14.44
N LEU A 208 6.92 9.06 13.49
CA LEU A 208 8.10 8.70 12.70
C LEU A 208 8.02 9.28 11.28
N ASN A 209 9.17 9.61 10.74
CA ASN A 209 9.31 10.00 9.35
C ASN A 209 9.00 8.83 8.40
N PRO A 210 8.56 9.12 7.16
CA PRO A 210 8.39 8.09 6.15
C PRO A 210 9.73 7.49 5.73
N THR A 211 9.73 6.21 5.39
CA THR A 211 10.91 5.50 4.88
C THR A 211 10.64 4.83 3.53
N ALA A 212 11.66 4.79 2.67
CA ALA A 212 11.68 3.97 1.46
C ALA A 212 12.41 2.62 1.68
N ASP A 213 13.03 2.44 2.85
CA ASP A 213 13.72 1.21 3.24
C ASP A 213 12.72 0.20 3.83
N LEU A 214 12.62 -0.96 3.20
CA LEU A 214 11.71 -2.01 3.63
C LEU A 214 12.13 -2.65 4.97
N ASN A 215 13.43 -2.68 5.30
CA ASN A 215 13.89 -3.19 6.59
C ASN A 215 13.45 -2.26 7.73
N GLU A 216 13.57 -0.95 7.56
CA GLU A 216 13.07 0.01 8.52
C GLU A 216 11.54 -0.02 8.66
N LYS A 217 10.83 -0.25 7.53
CA LYS A 217 9.38 -0.46 7.57
C LYS A 217 9.02 -1.70 8.37
N VAL A 218 9.73 -2.81 8.18
CA VAL A 218 9.48 -4.05 8.93
C VAL A 218 9.80 -3.89 10.40
N LYS A 219 10.89 -3.20 10.78
CA LYS A 219 11.15 -2.86 12.18
C LYS A 219 9.99 -2.10 12.81
N PHE A 220 9.46 -1.09 12.11
CA PHE A 220 8.28 -0.35 12.56
C PHE A 220 7.06 -1.27 12.74
N ILE A 221 6.74 -2.15 11.78
CA ILE A 221 5.62 -3.09 11.90
C ILE A 221 5.85 -4.07 13.06
N ASN A 222 7.06 -4.57 13.24
CA ASN A 222 7.41 -5.48 14.35
C ASN A 222 7.32 -4.79 15.72
N THR A 223 7.57 -3.47 15.79
CA THR A 223 7.38 -2.67 17.02
C THR A 223 5.93 -2.68 17.48
N SER A 224 5.00 -2.75 16.51
CA SER A 224 3.57 -2.73 16.74
C SER A 224 3.01 -4.12 17.08
N ASP A 225 2.05 -4.18 17.97
CA ASP A 225 1.25 -5.39 18.25
C ASP A 225 -0.03 -5.42 17.39
N VAL A 226 -0.58 -4.24 17.07
CA VAL A 226 -1.86 -4.04 16.39
C VAL A 226 -1.73 -2.87 15.41
N MET A 227 -2.38 -2.97 14.25
CA MET A 227 -2.58 -1.81 13.38
C MET A 227 -3.85 -1.06 13.75
N ILE A 228 -3.76 0.27 13.87
CA ILE A 228 -4.93 1.16 13.91
C ILE A 228 -5.08 1.90 12.58
N HIS A 229 -6.18 1.65 11.89
CA HIS A 229 -6.49 2.24 10.60
C HIS A 229 -7.76 3.08 10.70
N ALA A 230 -7.69 4.37 10.34
CA ALA A 230 -8.78 5.34 10.49
C ALA A 230 -8.87 6.23 9.27
N ARG A 231 -9.30 5.66 8.15
CA ARG A 231 -9.48 6.35 6.88
C ARG A 231 -10.93 6.28 6.44
N ASN A 232 -11.58 7.43 6.29
CA ASN A 232 -13.00 7.51 5.96
C ASN A 232 -13.31 6.90 4.58
N ILE A 233 -12.50 7.22 3.56
CA ILE A 233 -12.68 6.64 2.23
C ILE A 233 -12.36 5.14 2.19
N GLY A 234 -11.54 4.64 3.12
CA GLY A 234 -11.05 3.25 3.11
C GLY A 234 -9.95 3.00 2.10
N GLU A 235 -9.86 1.75 1.61
CA GLU A 235 -8.74 1.32 0.77
C GLU A 235 -9.23 0.51 -0.45
N SER A 236 -8.83 0.97 -1.64
CA SER A 236 -9.06 0.24 -2.89
C SER A 236 -8.26 -1.06 -2.99
N PHE A 237 -7.10 -1.12 -2.32
CA PHE A 237 -6.33 -2.34 -2.03
C PHE A 237 -5.99 -2.43 -0.54
N GLY A 238 -5.32 -1.42 0.04
CA GLY A 238 -4.92 -1.36 1.43
C GLY A 238 -3.55 -1.99 1.70
N LEU A 239 -2.51 -1.51 1.01
CA LEU A 239 -1.15 -2.06 1.13
C LEU A 239 -0.65 -2.07 2.58
N SER A 240 -0.88 -0.99 3.34
CA SER A 240 -0.49 -0.94 4.75
C SER A 240 -1.23 -1.97 5.61
N CYS A 241 -2.54 -2.16 5.41
CA CYS A 241 -3.30 -3.21 6.10
C CYS A 241 -2.77 -4.60 5.74
N ALA A 242 -2.41 -4.81 4.47
CA ALA A 242 -1.85 -6.06 3.99
C ALA A 242 -0.47 -6.35 4.60
N GLU A 243 0.40 -5.35 4.71
CA GLU A 243 1.74 -5.45 5.32
C GLU A 243 1.67 -5.83 6.81
N PHE A 244 0.77 -5.22 7.57
CA PHE A 244 0.55 -5.58 8.98
C PHE A 244 -0.03 -6.99 9.12
N SER A 245 -1.05 -7.32 8.32
CA SER A 245 -1.67 -8.66 8.33
C SER A 245 -0.67 -9.75 7.92
N LEU A 246 0.19 -9.51 6.91
CA LEU A 246 1.26 -10.43 6.51
C LEU A 246 2.24 -10.71 7.66
N ARG A 247 2.51 -9.73 8.52
CA ARG A 247 3.33 -9.86 9.75
C ARG A 247 2.53 -10.37 10.95
N ASN A 248 1.38 -10.97 10.71
CA ASN A 248 0.49 -11.54 11.73
C ASN A 248 0.02 -10.51 12.78
N LYS A 249 -0.19 -9.26 12.36
CA LYS A 249 -0.73 -8.21 13.22
C LYS A 249 -2.21 -8.00 12.91
N PRO A 250 -3.11 -7.98 13.93
CA PRO A 250 -4.50 -7.63 13.72
C PRO A 250 -4.64 -6.19 13.20
N VAL A 251 -5.67 -5.96 12.40
CA VAL A 251 -6.00 -4.65 11.85
C VAL A 251 -7.33 -4.18 12.42
N ILE A 252 -7.29 -3.08 13.18
CA ILE A 252 -8.48 -2.36 13.64
C ILE A 252 -8.83 -1.33 12.58
N THR A 253 -10.03 -1.40 11.99
CA THR A 253 -10.39 -0.52 10.86
C THR A 253 -11.86 -0.10 10.88
N TYR A 254 -12.14 1.05 10.25
CA TYR A 254 -13.48 1.61 10.11
C TYR A 254 -14.32 0.79 9.14
N TYR A 255 -15.45 0.26 9.61
CA TYR A 255 -16.30 -0.64 8.84
C TYR A 255 -17.08 0.08 7.72
N ASN A 256 -17.49 1.32 7.93
CA ASN A 256 -18.32 2.09 7.00
C ASN A 256 -17.51 2.84 5.95
N SER A 257 -16.29 2.40 5.65
CA SER A 257 -15.46 2.93 4.58
C SER A 257 -16.10 2.70 3.21
N LEU A 258 -15.90 3.65 2.28
CA LEU A 258 -16.42 3.59 0.91
C LEU A 258 -15.67 2.54 0.07
N GLU A 259 -14.34 2.55 0.12
CA GLU A 259 -13.47 1.56 -0.52
C GLU A 259 -13.15 0.45 0.47
N ARG A 260 -13.51 -0.79 0.13
CA ARG A 260 -13.65 -1.88 1.09
C ARG A 260 -12.73 -3.09 0.86
N ASN A 261 -11.72 -2.99 -0.02
CA ASN A 261 -10.90 -4.18 -0.32
C ASN A 261 -10.21 -4.75 0.93
N HIS A 262 -9.68 -3.90 1.81
CA HIS A 262 -9.07 -4.34 3.07
C HIS A 262 -10.09 -5.04 3.98
N ILE A 263 -11.33 -4.55 4.07
CA ILE A 263 -12.42 -5.16 4.85
C ILE A 263 -12.79 -6.52 4.27
N ASP A 264 -13.03 -6.58 2.94
CA ASP A 264 -13.40 -7.81 2.25
C ASP A 264 -12.29 -8.89 2.36
N THR A 265 -11.01 -8.48 2.42
CA THR A 265 -9.88 -9.40 2.55
C THR A 265 -9.64 -9.84 4.00
N LEU A 266 -9.76 -8.94 4.97
CA LEU A 266 -9.62 -9.27 6.39
C LEU A 266 -10.76 -10.18 6.88
N GLY A 267 -11.97 -10.00 6.33
CA GLY A 267 -13.11 -10.83 6.66
C GLY A 267 -13.37 -10.90 8.17
N GLU A 268 -13.56 -12.09 8.71
CA GLU A 268 -13.80 -12.32 10.14
C GLU A 268 -12.59 -12.05 11.05
N LYS A 269 -11.39 -11.93 10.48
CA LYS A 269 -10.17 -11.59 11.23
C LYS A 269 -9.97 -10.09 11.39
N GLY A 270 -10.73 -9.24 10.72
CA GLY A 270 -10.71 -7.80 10.96
C GLY A 270 -11.34 -7.42 12.28
N ILE A 271 -10.78 -6.43 12.97
CA ILE A 271 -11.40 -5.83 14.16
C ILE A 271 -12.06 -4.53 13.72
N TYR A 272 -13.38 -4.49 13.76
CA TYR A 272 -14.16 -3.41 13.15
C TYR A 272 -14.78 -2.48 14.17
N TYR A 273 -14.82 -1.18 13.82
CA TYR A 273 -15.58 -0.16 14.53
C TYR A 273 -16.41 0.68 13.54
N GLU A 274 -17.59 1.12 13.93
CA GLU A 274 -18.48 1.95 13.14
C GLU A 274 -18.61 3.38 13.68
N ASN A 275 -18.30 3.56 14.97
CA ASN A 275 -18.48 4.83 15.67
C ASN A 275 -17.49 4.96 16.84
N LYS A 276 -17.58 6.10 17.56
CA LYS A 276 -16.71 6.39 18.70
C LYS A 276 -16.84 5.35 19.83
N LYS A 277 -18.08 4.89 20.13
CA LYS A 277 -18.30 3.94 21.22
C LYS A 277 -17.60 2.61 20.96
N ASP A 278 -17.60 2.16 19.71
CA ASP A 278 -16.98 0.89 19.34
C ASP A 278 -15.46 0.98 19.47
N ILE A 279 -14.85 2.04 18.93
CA ILE A 279 -13.38 2.20 19.03
C ILE A 279 -12.93 2.44 20.47
N ASP A 280 -13.70 3.17 21.29
CA ASP A 280 -13.45 3.34 22.72
C ASP A 280 -13.47 1.95 23.42
N HIS A 281 -14.46 1.12 23.12
CA HIS A 281 -14.56 -0.22 23.69
C HIS A 281 -13.36 -1.10 23.29
N ILE A 282 -12.97 -1.08 22.01
CA ILE A 282 -11.81 -1.83 21.52
C ILE A 282 -10.55 -1.38 22.23
N LEU A 283 -10.24 -0.08 22.23
CA LEU A 283 -9.01 0.45 22.81
C LEU A 283 -8.91 0.19 24.33
N LEU A 284 -10.04 0.20 25.05
CA LEU A 284 -10.08 -0.02 26.48
C LEU A 284 -9.95 -1.50 26.87
N ASN A 285 -10.39 -2.43 26.01
CA ASN A 285 -10.49 -3.84 26.37
C ASN A 285 -9.53 -4.77 25.63
N ILE A 286 -8.89 -4.31 24.56
CA ILE A 286 -7.97 -5.16 23.79
C ILE A 286 -6.80 -5.63 24.65
N ASP A 287 -6.50 -6.93 24.63
CA ASP A 287 -5.45 -7.58 25.40
C ASP A 287 -4.34 -8.13 24.51
N LYS A 288 -3.09 -7.81 24.85
CA LYS A 288 -1.90 -8.22 24.10
C LYS A 288 -1.75 -9.74 24.05
N ASN A 289 -2.07 -10.45 25.11
CA ASN A 289 -1.93 -11.90 25.16
C ASN A 289 -2.98 -12.60 24.33
N GLU A 290 -4.19 -12.05 24.26
CA GLU A 290 -5.27 -12.60 23.41
C GLU A 290 -4.92 -12.45 21.93
N ILE A 291 -4.49 -11.26 21.50
CA ILE A 291 -4.13 -11.06 20.09
C ILE A 291 -2.95 -11.91 19.64
N ASN A 292 -1.97 -12.16 20.52
CA ASN A 292 -0.78 -12.95 20.20
C ASN A 292 -1.06 -14.47 20.06
N ARG A 293 -2.23 -14.94 20.49
CA ARG A 293 -2.64 -16.36 20.38
C ARG A 293 -3.30 -16.68 19.05
N LEU A 294 -3.71 -15.68 18.30
CA LEU A 294 -4.52 -15.83 17.09
C LEU A 294 -3.67 -15.64 15.82
N GLU A 295 -4.18 -16.18 14.73
CA GLU A 295 -3.56 -16.04 13.42
C GLU A 295 -4.33 -14.98 12.61
N TRP A 296 -3.63 -13.88 12.26
CA TRP A 296 -4.19 -12.67 11.64
C TRP A 296 -3.81 -12.49 10.18
N ASN A 297 -2.98 -13.39 9.61
CA ASN A 297 -2.55 -13.26 8.24
C ASN A 297 -3.67 -13.60 7.26
N CYS A 298 -4.19 -12.58 6.56
CA CYS A 298 -5.21 -12.69 5.51
C CYS A 298 -4.64 -12.48 4.10
N TYR A 299 -3.35 -12.16 3.99
CA TYR A 299 -2.71 -11.78 2.72
C TYR A 299 -1.63 -12.78 2.25
N LYS A 300 -1.62 -14.00 2.79
CA LYS A 300 -0.63 -15.05 2.41
C LYS A 300 -0.65 -15.37 0.92
N ASP A 301 -1.81 -15.27 0.26
CA ASP A 301 -1.95 -15.56 -1.17
C ASP A 301 -1.48 -14.41 -2.07
N HIS A 302 -1.11 -13.25 -1.49
CA HIS A 302 -0.56 -12.10 -2.21
C HIS A 302 0.97 -12.17 -2.37
N SER A 303 1.53 -13.38 -2.32
CA SER A 303 2.96 -13.60 -2.52
C SER A 303 3.39 -13.25 -3.96
N PRO A 304 4.66 -12.89 -4.18
CA PRO A 304 5.20 -12.64 -5.52
C PRO A 304 4.96 -13.78 -6.48
N GLU A 305 5.19 -15.02 -6.05
CA GLU A 305 5.04 -16.23 -6.86
C GLU A 305 3.63 -16.37 -7.41
N ASN A 306 2.62 -16.27 -6.55
CA ASN A 306 1.21 -16.40 -6.94
C ASN A 306 0.77 -15.26 -7.88
N LEU A 307 1.16 -14.03 -7.55
CA LEU A 307 0.65 -12.87 -8.28
C LEU A 307 1.37 -12.62 -9.59
N VAL A 308 2.64 -13.00 -9.73
CA VAL A 308 3.34 -12.92 -11.01
C VAL A 308 2.74 -13.89 -12.02
N GLN A 309 2.27 -15.06 -11.58
CA GLN A 309 1.53 -15.96 -12.48
C GLN A 309 0.22 -15.32 -12.95
N LYS A 310 -0.52 -14.68 -12.05
CA LYS A 310 -1.74 -13.95 -12.41
C LYS A 310 -1.47 -12.74 -13.33
N PHE A 311 -0.37 -12.04 -13.11
CA PHE A 311 0.08 -10.97 -14.00
C PHE A 311 0.30 -11.50 -15.43
N LYS A 312 1.01 -12.63 -15.55
CA LYS A 312 1.25 -13.30 -16.83
C LYS A 312 -0.04 -13.67 -17.54
N GLU A 313 -0.98 -14.27 -16.83
CA GLU A 313 -2.27 -14.72 -17.41
C GLU A 313 -3.13 -13.57 -17.95
N ILE A 314 -3.08 -12.42 -17.30
CA ILE A 314 -3.95 -11.28 -17.66
C ILE A 314 -3.27 -10.32 -18.64
N TYR A 315 -1.99 -10.05 -18.48
CA TYR A 315 -1.32 -8.99 -19.23
C TYR A 315 -0.46 -9.50 -20.40
N LEU A 316 0.08 -10.71 -20.30
CA LEU A 316 1.02 -11.22 -21.31
C LEU A 316 0.40 -12.26 -22.22
#